data_268c0b4c66cd581e0b89916493d804b2
#
_entry.id   268c0b4c66cd581e0b89916493d804b2
#
_cell.length_a   1.000
_cell.length_b   1.000
_cell.length_c   1.000
_cell.angle_alpha   90.00
_cell.angle_beta   90.00
_cell.angle_gamma   90.00
#
_symmetry.space_group_name_H-M   'P 1'
#
loop_
_entity.id
_entity.type
_entity.pdbx_description
1 polymer ?
#
loop_
_entity_poly.entity_id
_entity_poly.type
_entity_poly.pdbx_seq_one_letter_code
_entity_poly.pdbx_strand_id
1 'polypeptide(L)'
;MLVYEALQIGLRNQLWRWPPDKFSSELEFPHGGSVPGFELQGNRRGSLKAVTHLLRVRLLGCDSSADCSFEFFMTTTLAHQLADYACALQFEELSLEVVHEVKRRVIDSLGCALGAWKEEPCRIARQITSEFSAKRGSTIVGTSHKAPPDWAAFANGCCIRYFDYNDTYLSKEPAHPSDNISAALAVAESFGATGPELITAIALAYEVQCRFCDAASIRARGWDHVTYGAFSTALACARLMNLDPDRTRHAVNIAGVAGAAMRQARVGELSHWKGVAFATAARHGVYSALLARAGMTGPGPIFEGQMGFEKQLGVSLGNLGEKFAVPLPTSEHGPAAMILKTSIKYWPAEYHSQSAIEAALFLRKEITDLARVKSVTIESHDAAVEIIGSEPEKWKPNTRETADHSLPYITAIALIDGDVTNKQFEPERFADPQVWRFLETVKVKRNAELSAIYPDAVANIVHVDLDDGRQLTRRVDYPLGHAKNRLKDSEVEKKFFALVSPTIGQERARGIVDLVWKLDEAKNVDGLIKAVDMKQK
;
A
#
# COMPACT_ATOMS: atom_id res chain seq x y z
N MET A 1 12.73 20.27 -39.57
CA MET A 1 11.40 20.55 -39.00
C MET A 1 10.32 19.66 -39.60
N LEU A 2 10.16 19.56 -40.93
CA LEU A 2 9.16 18.70 -41.58
C LEU A 2 9.35 17.20 -41.30
N VAL A 3 10.57 16.69 -41.17
CA VAL A 3 10.87 15.29 -40.83
C VAL A 3 10.51 14.96 -39.39
N TYR A 4 10.67 15.91 -38.48
CA TYR A 4 10.29 15.76 -37.07
C TYR A 4 8.77 15.67 -36.90
N GLU A 5 8.00 16.49 -37.66
CA GLU A 5 6.54 16.43 -37.66
C GLU A 5 6.01 15.14 -38.31
N ALA A 6 6.63 14.65 -39.39
CA ALA A 6 6.23 13.41 -40.04
C ALA A 6 6.50 12.17 -39.14
N LEU A 7 7.62 12.14 -38.41
CA LEU A 7 7.93 11.11 -37.42
C LEU A 7 6.99 11.18 -36.21
N GLN A 8 6.64 12.35 -35.75
CA GLN A 8 5.65 12.55 -34.67
C GLN A 8 4.25 12.11 -35.10
N ILE A 9 3.84 12.32 -36.33
CA ILE A 9 2.54 11.91 -36.86
C ILE A 9 2.51 10.39 -37.06
N GLY A 10 3.57 9.77 -37.54
CA GLY A 10 3.70 8.32 -37.69
C GLY A 10 3.69 7.58 -36.33
N LEU A 11 4.37 8.11 -35.31
CA LEU A 11 4.39 7.60 -33.96
C LEU A 11 3.07 7.83 -33.21
N ARG A 12 2.36 8.94 -33.44
CA ARG A 12 1.05 9.20 -32.82
C ARG A 12 -0.06 8.30 -33.32
N ASN A 13 0.01 7.82 -34.54
CA ASN A 13 -1.10 7.10 -35.16
C ASN A 13 -0.96 5.57 -35.12
N GLN A 14 0.07 4.99 -34.45
CA GLN A 14 0.30 3.54 -34.38
C GLN A 14 0.21 2.82 -35.76
N LEU A 15 0.58 3.49 -36.84
CA LEU A 15 0.45 2.96 -38.20
C LEU A 15 1.55 1.95 -38.57
N TRP A 16 2.43 1.60 -37.62
CA TRP A 16 3.56 0.69 -37.84
C TRP A 16 3.32 -0.65 -37.14
N ARG A 17 2.67 -1.61 -37.84
CA ARG A 17 2.71 -3.03 -37.47
C ARG A 17 3.83 -3.68 -38.26
N TRP A 18 4.86 -4.17 -37.57
CA TRP A 18 5.96 -4.92 -38.16
C TRP A 18 5.72 -6.43 -38.03
N PRO A 19 5.74 -7.22 -39.12
CA PRO A 19 5.94 -8.67 -39.04
C PRO A 19 7.43 -8.96 -38.78
N PRO A 20 7.78 -10.03 -38.02
CA PRO A 20 9.14 -10.25 -37.52
C PRO A 20 10.22 -10.59 -38.56
N ASP A 21 9.86 -10.86 -39.81
CA ASP A 21 10.76 -11.57 -40.73
C ASP A 21 11.18 -10.86 -42.00
N LYS A 22 10.87 -9.59 -42.21
CA LYS A 22 11.30 -8.87 -43.43
C LYS A 22 11.81 -7.48 -43.15
N PHE A 23 13.14 -7.35 -43.09
CA PHE A 23 13.83 -6.08 -43.34
C PHE A 23 14.11 -5.96 -44.83
N SER A 24 13.39 -5.14 -45.56
CA SER A 24 13.76 -4.66 -46.88
C SER A 24 13.47 -3.17 -47.02
N SER A 25 14.30 -2.51 -47.73
CA SER A 25 14.78 -1.16 -47.71
C SER A 25 13.92 -0.08 -48.34
N GLU A 26 12.61 -0.10 -48.30
CA GLU A 26 11.80 1.02 -48.83
C GLU A 26 10.63 1.34 -47.91
N LEU A 27 10.55 2.62 -47.54
CA LEU A 27 9.44 3.20 -46.79
C LEU A 27 8.39 3.73 -47.79
N GLU A 28 7.25 3.05 -47.95
CA GLU A 28 6.11 3.58 -48.68
C GLU A 28 5.15 4.34 -47.76
N PHE A 29 4.79 5.54 -48.15
CA PHE A 29 3.81 6.38 -47.44
C PHE A 29 2.41 6.19 -48.08
N PRO A 30 1.30 6.25 -47.30
CA PRO A 30 -0.05 6.00 -47.79
C PRO A 30 -0.58 6.99 -48.84
N HIS A 31 0.17 7.98 -49.22
CA HIS A 31 -0.22 9.02 -50.20
C HIS A 31 0.85 9.26 -51.29
N GLY A 32 1.58 8.20 -51.72
CA GLY A 32 2.30 8.22 -52.99
C GLY A 32 3.55 9.14 -53.05
N GLY A 33 4.19 9.46 -51.94
CA GLY A 33 5.44 10.22 -51.91
C GLY A 33 6.61 9.36 -51.44
N SER A 34 7.56 9.01 -52.34
CA SER A 34 8.83 8.41 -51.95
C SER A 34 9.85 9.48 -51.60
N VAL A 35 10.56 9.29 -50.47
CA VAL A 35 11.73 10.11 -50.12
C VAL A 35 12.96 9.25 -50.40
N PRO A 36 13.79 9.57 -51.39
CA PRO A 36 15.01 8.82 -51.66
C PRO A 36 16.03 9.06 -50.58
N GLY A 37 16.61 8.01 -50.02
CA GLY A 37 17.82 8.10 -49.23
C GLY A 37 17.72 7.76 -47.74
N PHE A 38 16.86 6.80 -47.33
CA PHE A 38 16.86 6.30 -45.95
C PHE A 38 17.36 4.87 -45.86
N GLU A 39 18.34 4.61 -45.02
CA GLU A 39 18.79 3.27 -44.69
C GLU A 39 18.76 3.07 -43.15
N LEU A 40 18.10 1.99 -42.72
CA LEU A 40 18.03 1.62 -41.30
C LEU A 40 19.03 0.49 -41.05
N GLN A 41 20.07 0.74 -40.26
CA GLN A 41 20.99 -0.30 -39.80
C GLN A 41 20.75 -0.61 -38.31
N GLY A 42 20.27 -1.82 -38.04
CA GLY A 42 20.19 -2.38 -36.70
C GLY A 42 21.45 -3.21 -36.36
N ASN A 43 22.20 -2.86 -35.35
CA ASN A 43 23.37 -3.61 -34.91
C ASN A 43 23.13 -4.24 -33.54
N ARG A 44 23.08 -5.58 -33.47
CA ARG A 44 23.12 -6.33 -32.21
C ARG A 44 24.59 -6.59 -31.87
N ARG A 45 25.12 -5.91 -30.87
CA ARG A 45 26.31 -6.39 -30.14
C ARG A 45 25.93 -6.48 -28.65
N GLY A 46 25.97 -7.72 -28.14
CA GLY A 46 25.77 -7.99 -26.73
C GLY A 46 27.01 -7.62 -25.92
N SER A 47 26.75 -6.87 -24.88
CA SER A 47 27.35 -7.00 -23.56
C SER A 47 26.53 -6.21 -22.57
N LEU A 48 26.28 -6.82 -21.42
CA LEU A 48 25.45 -6.33 -20.30
C LEU A 48 25.92 -4.95 -19.82
N LYS A 49 25.17 -3.92 -20.17
CA LYS A 49 24.97 -2.69 -19.39
C LYS A 49 23.83 -1.92 -20.07
N ALA A 50 22.73 -1.67 -19.36
CA ALA A 50 21.53 -0.92 -19.74
C ALA A 50 21.09 -1.12 -21.21
N VAL A 51 19.94 -1.74 -21.44
CA VAL A 51 19.38 -1.93 -22.77
C VAL A 51 18.91 -0.57 -23.30
N THR A 52 19.83 0.12 -23.94
CA THR A 52 19.53 1.31 -24.75
C THR A 52 19.31 0.82 -26.17
N HIS A 53 18.08 0.88 -26.66
CA HIS A 53 17.83 0.64 -28.09
C HIS A 53 18.32 1.83 -28.89
N LEU A 54 19.45 1.64 -29.60
CA LEU A 54 20.00 2.61 -30.53
C LEU A 54 19.29 2.46 -31.88
N LEU A 55 18.50 3.44 -32.27
CA LEU A 55 18.02 3.59 -33.64
C LEU A 55 18.93 4.60 -34.34
N ARG A 56 19.82 4.15 -35.24
CA ARG A 56 20.61 5.05 -36.08
C ARG A 56 19.85 5.32 -37.38
N VAL A 57 19.50 6.58 -37.60
CA VAL A 57 18.93 7.04 -38.87
C VAL A 57 20.05 7.77 -39.63
N ARG A 58 20.46 7.21 -40.77
CA ARG A 58 21.45 7.83 -41.67
C ARG A 58 20.73 8.56 -42.79
N LEU A 59 20.96 9.86 -42.91
CA LEU A 59 20.46 10.65 -44.04
C LEU A 59 21.48 10.52 -45.19
N LEU A 60 21.11 9.88 -46.28
CA LEU A 60 21.87 9.83 -47.50
C LEU A 60 21.56 11.07 -48.35
N GLY A 61 22.48 12.04 -48.42
CA GLY A 61 22.29 13.21 -49.27
C GLY A 61 22.90 14.54 -48.83
N CYS A 62 23.84 14.52 -47.85
CA CYS A 62 24.68 15.68 -47.60
C CYS A 62 26.09 15.46 -48.08
N ASP A 63 26.54 16.28 -49.00
CA ASP A 63 27.94 16.33 -49.47
C ASP A 63 28.88 16.67 -48.31
N SER A 64 29.95 15.86 -48.22
CA SER A 64 31.22 16.04 -47.51
C SER A 64 31.19 16.27 -45.99
N SER A 65 31.74 15.29 -45.28
CA SER A 65 32.53 15.37 -44.05
C SER A 65 31.87 15.54 -42.68
N ALA A 66 30.56 15.55 -42.55
CA ALA A 66 29.90 15.52 -41.23
C ALA A 66 28.92 14.33 -41.16
N ASP A 67 29.28 13.27 -40.48
CA ASP A 67 28.37 12.20 -40.09
C ASP A 67 27.36 12.80 -39.07
N CYS A 68 26.19 13.23 -39.55
CA CYS A 68 25.09 13.60 -38.66
C CYS A 68 24.38 12.31 -38.21
N SER A 69 24.89 11.66 -37.21
CA SER A 69 24.19 10.61 -36.49
C SER A 69 23.34 11.23 -35.40
N PHE A 70 22.04 11.17 -35.53
CA PHE A 70 21.13 11.49 -34.43
C PHE A 70 20.95 10.24 -33.56
N GLU A 71 21.51 10.27 -32.35
CA GLU A 71 21.23 9.27 -31.34
C GLU A 71 19.91 9.64 -30.62
N PHE A 72 18.84 8.92 -30.91
CA PHE A 72 17.62 9.02 -30.13
C PHE A 72 17.78 8.13 -28.89
N PHE A 73 18.09 8.73 -27.76
CA PHE A 73 17.96 8.07 -26.46
C PHE A 73 16.47 8.02 -26.09
N MET A 74 15.81 6.91 -26.29
CA MET A 74 14.55 6.66 -25.60
C MET A 74 14.89 6.46 -24.12
N THR A 75 14.78 7.51 -23.33
CA THR A 75 14.93 7.41 -21.88
C THR A 75 13.81 6.53 -21.35
N THR A 76 14.17 5.38 -20.81
CA THR A 76 13.23 4.48 -20.11
C THR A 76 12.66 5.21 -18.92
N THR A 77 11.35 5.50 -18.93
CA THR A 77 10.67 6.20 -17.83
C THR A 77 10.43 5.27 -16.65
N LEU A 78 10.18 5.81 -15.45
CA LEU A 78 9.82 5.02 -14.28
C LEU A 78 8.61 4.11 -14.54
N ALA A 79 7.62 4.58 -15.31
CA ALA A 79 6.46 3.76 -15.67
C ALA A 79 6.82 2.53 -16.52
N HIS A 80 7.84 2.60 -17.39
CA HIS A 80 8.37 1.43 -18.11
C HIS A 80 9.06 0.47 -17.13
N GLN A 81 9.96 0.98 -16.28
CA GLN A 81 10.70 0.16 -15.31
C GLN A 81 9.75 -0.59 -14.36
N LEU A 82 8.71 0.08 -13.85
CA LEU A 82 7.68 -0.52 -13.01
C LEU A 82 6.90 -1.62 -13.76
N ALA A 83 6.53 -1.38 -15.00
CA ALA A 83 5.81 -2.36 -15.82
C ALA A 83 6.66 -3.59 -16.14
N ASP A 84 7.91 -3.37 -16.54
CA ASP A 84 8.85 -4.44 -16.85
C ASP A 84 9.14 -5.31 -15.61
N TYR A 85 9.37 -4.66 -14.46
CA TYR A 85 9.57 -5.35 -13.17
C TYR A 85 8.35 -6.19 -12.78
N ALA A 86 7.14 -5.61 -12.86
CA ALA A 86 5.90 -6.30 -12.51
C ALA A 86 5.65 -7.54 -13.39
N CYS A 87 5.98 -7.46 -14.67
CA CYS A 87 5.86 -8.57 -15.60
C CYS A 87 6.97 -9.63 -15.42
N ALA A 88 8.18 -9.21 -15.04
CA ALA A 88 9.30 -10.11 -14.84
C ALA A 88 9.21 -10.92 -13.54
N LEU A 89 8.63 -10.37 -12.47
CA LEU A 89 8.56 -11.00 -11.16
C LEU A 89 7.74 -12.31 -11.21
N GLN A 90 8.36 -13.45 -10.83
CA GLN A 90 7.74 -14.76 -10.76
C GLN A 90 7.72 -15.27 -9.31
N PHE A 91 6.82 -16.21 -9.02
CA PHE A 91 6.68 -16.79 -7.67
C PHE A 91 7.97 -17.48 -7.21
N GLU A 92 8.63 -18.18 -8.12
CA GLU A 92 9.85 -18.97 -7.88
C GLU A 92 11.06 -18.09 -7.47
N GLU A 93 10.99 -16.79 -7.73
CA GLU A 93 12.03 -15.83 -7.36
C GLU A 93 11.83 -15.25 -5.95
N LEU A 94 10.64 -15.45 -5.36
CA LEU A 94 10.35 -15.00 -4.00
C LEU A 94 11.04 -15.91 -2.98
N SER A 95 11.67 -15.33 -1.97
CA SER A 95 12.19 -16.12 -0.86
C SER A 95 11.05 -16.74 -0.04
N LEU A 96 11.32 -17.87 0.61
CA LEU A 96 10.36 -18.52 1.50
C LEU A 96 9.88 -17.58 2.62
N GLU A 97 10.75 -16.67 3.07
CA GLU A 97 10.40 -15.68 4.09
C GLU A 97 9.39 -14.66 3.56
N VAL A 98 9.54 -14.19 2.32
CA VAL A 98 8.56 -13.29 1.66
C VAL A 98 7.21 -14.01 1.50
N VAL A 99 7.21 -15.24 1.00
CA VAL A 99 6.00 -16.05 0.84
C VAL A 99 5.28 -16.22 2.19
N HIS A 100 6.03 -16.54 3.25
CA HIS A 100 5.51 -16.71 4.60
C HIS A 100 4.90 -15.40 5.14
N GLU A 101 5.60 -14.27 4.99
CA GLU A 101 5.09 -12.97 5.42
C GLU A 101 3.84 -12.54 4.64
N VAL A 102 3.73 -12.84 3.35
CA VAL A 102 2.48 -12.59 2.60
C VAL A 102 1.31 -13.35 3.23
N LYS A 103 1.48 -14.64 3.56
CA LYS A 103 0.42 -15.43 4.23
C LYS A 103 0.02 -14.81 5.57
N ARG A 104 0.98 -14.36 6.38
CA ARG A 104 0.73 -13.66 7.64
C ARG A 104 -0.10 -12.39 7.44
N ARG A 105 0.23 -11.58 6.40
CA ARG A 105 -0.52 -10.35 6.07
C ARG A 105 -1.93 -10.66 5.58
N VAL A 106 -2.13 -11.75 4.84
CA VAL A 106 -3.47 -12.18 4.42
C VAL A 106 -4.31 -12.61 5.62
N ILE A 107 -3.76 -13.41 6.57
CA ILE A 107 -4.45 -13.78 7.82
C ILE A 107 -4.85 -12.51 8.59
N ASP A 108 -3.91 -11.60 8.81
CA ASP A 108 -4.13 -10.36 9.55
C ASP A 108 -5.21 -9.49 8.90
N SER A 109 -5.13 -9.29 7.58
CA SER A 109 -6.08 -8.46 6.82
C SER A 109 -7.49 -9.06 6.79
N LEU A 110 -7.62 -10.38 6.62
CA LEU A 110 -8.91 -11.06 6.69
C LEU A 110 -9.49 -10.99 8.11
N GLY A 111 -8.64 -11.07 9.14
CA GLY A 111 -9.04 -10.87 10.53
C GLY A 111 -9.63 -9.48 10.76
N CYS A 112 -8.93 -8.45 10.30
CA CYS A 112 -9.42 -7.06 10.36
C CYS A 112 -10.74 -6.90 9.58
N ALA A 113 -10.83 -7.46 8.35
CA ALA A 113 -12.01 -7.32 7.51
C ALA A 113 -13.26 -7.97 8.11
N LEU A 114 -13.14 -9.20 8.61
CA LEU A 114 -14.25 -9.93 9.22
C LEU A 114 -14.63 -9.34 10.58
N GLY A 115 -13.63 -8.87 11.34
CA GLY A 115 -13.86 -8.18 12.62
C GLY A 115 -14.63 -6.88 12.48
N ALA A 116 -14.29 -6.06 11.46
CA ALA A 116 -14.93 -4.79 11.17
C ALA A 116 -16.26 -4.91 10.39
N TRP A 117 -16.72 -6.12 10.11
CA TRP A 117 -17.84 -6.35 9.20
C TRP A 117 -19.13 -5.64 9.61
N LYS A 118 -19.41 -5.49 10.92
CA LYS A 118 -20.62 -4.84 11.45
C LYS A 118 -20.52 -3.33 11.52
N GLU A 119 -19.34 -2.77 11.40
CA GLU A 119 -19.07 -1.35 11.54
C GLU A 119 -19.80 -0.51 10.47
N GLU A 120 -20.23 0.68 10.82
CA GLU A 120 -21.10 1.50 9.98
C GLU A 120 -20.50 1.83 8.61
N PRO A 121 -19.26 2.31 8.49
CA PRO A 121 -18.67 2.60 7.17
C PRO A 121 -18.53 1.34 6.31
N CYS A 122 -18.21 0.20 6.94
CA CYS A 122 -18.10 -1.09 6.26
C CYS A 122 -19.48 -1.56 5.77
N ARG A 123 -20.52 -1.35 6.57
CA ARG A 123 -21.92 -1.66 6.19
C ARG A 123 -22.37 -0.79 5.02
N ILE A 124 -22.08 0.51 5.06
CA ILE A 124 -22.40 1.45 3.97
C ILE A 124 -21.69 1.03 2.68
N ALA A 125 -20.39 0.76 2.74
CA ALA A 125 -19.60 0.33 1.57
C ALA A 125 -20.18 -0.95 0.94
N ARG A 126 -20.53 -1.95 1.76
CA ARG A 126 -21.16 -3.20 1.27
C ARG A 126 -22.55 -2.96 0.69
N GLN A 127 -23.36 -2.12 1.33
CA GLN A 127 -24.70 -1.80 0.83
C GLN A 127 -24.64 -1.22 -0.57
N ILE A 128 -23.84 -0.18 -0.79
CA ILE A 128 -23.68 0.45 -2.11
C ILE A 128 -23.10 -0.56 -3.12
N THR A 129 -22.08 -1.32 -2.72
CA THR A 129 -21.44 -2.31 -3.61
C THR A 129 -22.43 -3.42 -4.00
N SER A 130 -23.34 -3.82 -3.12
CA SER A 130 -24.33 -4.88 -3.40
C SER A 130 -25.43 -4.49 -4.40
N GLU A 131 -25.54 -3.21 -4.75
CA GLU A 131 -26.41 -2.76 -5.85
C GLU A 131 -25.89 -3.15 -7.22
N PHE A 132 -24.59 -3.53 -7.31
CA PHE A 132 -23.94 -3.95 -8.55
C PHE A 132 -23.71 -5.46 -8.53
N SER A 133 -24.00 -6.13 -9.63
CA SER A 133 -23.76 -7.57 -9.81
C SER A 133 -22.93 -7.83 -11.07
N ALA A 134 -22.03 -8.80 -11.00
CA ALA A 134 -21.21 -9.20 -12.14
C ALA A 134 -21.12 -10.73 -12.24
N LYS A 135 -21.31 -11.30 -13.46
CA LYS A 135 -21.18 -12.76 -13.69
C LYS A 135 -19.78 -13.29 -13.38
N ARG A 136 -18.75 -12.53 -13.78
CA ARG A 136 -17.33 -12.74 -13.44
C ARG A 136 -16.92 -11.68 -12.44
N GLY A 137 -17.60 -11.68 -11.30
CA GLY A 137 -17.37 -10.70 -10.23
C GLY A 137 -16.49 -11.27 -9.15
N SER A 138 -16.25 -10.42 -8.16
CA SER A 138 -15.51 -10.73 -6.95
C SER A 138 -16.42 -10.62 -5.75
N THR A 139 -16.21 -11.51 -4.79
CA THR A 139 -17.05 -11.63 -3.60
C THR A 139 -16.79 -10.48 -2.63
N ILE A 140 -17.88 -9.89 -2.14
CA ILE A 140 -17.82 -8.99 -1.00
C ILE A 140 -17.60 -9.87 0.25
N VAL A 141 -16.45 -9.71 0.91
CA VAL A 141 -16.07 -10.48 2.11
C VAL A 141 -17.20 -10.49 3.14
N GLY A 142 -17.46 -11.67 3.69
CA GLY A 142 -18.56 -11.91 4.63
C GLY A 142 -19.91 -12.16 3.97
N THR A 143 -19.97 -12.24 2.64
CA THR A 143 -21.19 -12.51 1.86
C THR A 143 -20.92 -13.47 0.71
N SER A 144 -21.99 -13.97 0.07
CA SER A 144 -21.91 -14.71 -1.20
C SER A 144 -22.17 -13.81 -2.43
N HIS A 145 -22.32 -12.50 -2.24
CA HIS A 145 -22.61 -11.57 -3.34
C HIS A 145 -21.36 -11.25 -4.15
N LYS A 146 -21.49 -11.31 -5.49
CA LYS A 146 -20.42 -10.97 -6.44
C LYS A 146 -20.69 -9.64 -7.14
N ALA A 147 -19.82 -8.67 -6.91
CA ALA A 147 -19.82 -7.37 -7.55
C ALA A 147 -18.68 -7.24 -8.58
N PRO A 148 -18.64 -6.20 -9.43
CA PRO A 148 -17.45 -5.89 -10.22
C PRO A 148 -16.21 -5.82 -9.33
N PRO A 149 -15.03 -6.28 -9.79
CA PRO A 149 -13.85 -6.46 -8.92
C PRO A 149 -13.35 -5.14 -8.31
N ASP A 150 -13.51 -4.02 -8.97
CA ASP A 150 -13.17 -2.70 -8.43
C ASP A 150 -14.09 -2.31 -7.26
N TRP A 151 -15.39 -2.56 -7.36
CA TRP A 151 -16.35 -2.33 -6.28
C TRP A 151 -16.16 -3.31 -5.11
N ALA A 152 -15.89 -4.59 -5.39
CA ALA A 152 -15.57 -5.55 -4.35
C ALA A 152 -14.28 -5.17 -3.60
N ALA A 153 -13.24 -4.74 -4.34
CA ALA A 153 -12.01 -4.22 -3.75
C ALA A 153 -12.26 -3.03 -2.81
N PHE A 154 -13.16 -2.10 -3.20
CA PHE A 154 -13.56 -0.99 -2.36
C PHE A 154 -14.22 -1.46 -1.05
N ALA A 155 -15.27 -2.28 -1.13
CA ALA A 155 -16.00 -2.73 0.06
C ALA A 155 -15.11 -3.54 1.01
N ASN A 156 -14.28 -4.43 0.46
CA ASN A 156 -13.35 -5.26 1.23
C ASN A 156 -12.21 -4.42 1.84
N GLY A 157 -11.71 -3.43 1.09
CA GLY A 157 -10.69 -2.50 1.57
C GLY A 157 -11.16 -1.63 2.73
N CYS A 158 -12.42 -1.17 2.72
CA CYS A 158 -13.03 -0.48 3.85
C CYS A 158 -12.98 -1.35 5.10
N CYS A 159 -13.34 -2.64 4.99
CA CYS A 159 -13.33 -3.56 6.12
C CYS A 159 -11.90 -3.86 6.63
N ILE A 160 -10.91 -4.03 5.74
CA ILE A 160 -9.52 -4.27 6.15
C ILE A 160 -8.97 -3.08 6.95
N ARG A 161 -9.29 -1.85 6.51
CA ARG A 161 -8.65 -0.64 7.02
C ARG A 161 -9.34 -0.01 8.22
N TYR A 162 -10.62 -0.26 8.42
CA TYR A 162 -11.47 0.50 9.35
C TYR A 162 -10.92 0.56 10.77
N PHE A 163 -10.54 -0.57 11.35
CA PHE A 163 -10.05 -0.63 12.74
C PHE A 163 -8.66 -0.02 12.95
N ASP A 164 -8.01 0.48 11.91
CA ASP A 164 -6.60 0.90 11.98
C ASP A 164 -5.68 -0.15 12.60
N TYR A 165 -5.98 -1.42 12.38
CA TYR A 165 -5.38 -2.57 13.04
C TYR A 165 -4.54 -3.45 12.12
N ASN A 166 -4.62 -3.24 10.81
CA ASN A 166 -3.77 -3.90 9.82
C ASN A 166 -2.31 -3.44 9.93
N ASP A 167 -1.46 -3.79 8.99
CA ASP A 167 -0.04 -3.49 9.03
C ASP A 167 0.29 -1.99 8.84
N THR A 168 1.57 -1.68 8.95
CA THR A 168 2.11 -0.36 8.64
C THR A 168 3.55 -0.46 8.14
N TYR A 169 3.95 0.54 7.37
CA TYR A 169 5.32 0.82 6.96
C TYR A 169 5.66 2.27 7.28
N LEU A 170 6.81 2.50 7.90
CA LEU A 170 7.29 3.84 8.23
C LEU A 170 8.58 4.14 7.48
N SER A 171 8.59 5.26 6.80
CA SER A 171 9.73 5.81 6.09
C SER A 171 9.55 7.33 5.94
N LYS A 172 10.09 7.95 4.88
CA LYS A 172 9.81 9.36 4.56
C LYS A 172 8.30 9.62 4.47
N GLU A 173 7.55 8.68 3.91
CA GLU A 173 6.09 8.65 3.91
C GLU A 173 5.60 7.38 4.62
N PRO A 174 4.68 7.44 5.60
CA PRO A 174 4.06 6.26 6.18
C PRO A 174 3.03 5.65 5.23
N ALA A 175 2.80 4.32 5.32
CA ALA A 175 1.78 3.64 4.55
C ALA A 175 1.23 2.39 5.29
N HIS A 176 0.17 1.80 4.72
CA HIS A 176 -0.42 0.54 5.14
C HIS A 176 -0.49 -0.41 3.93
N PRO A 177 0.62 -1.09 3.58
CA PRO A 177 0.68 -1.85 2.33
C PRO A 177 -0.32 -3.00 2.23
N SER A 178 -0.78 -3.56 3.36
CA SER A 178 -1.83 -4.59 3.39
C SER A 178 -3.17 -4.13 2.82
N ASP A 179 -3.40 -2.82 2.71
CA ASP A 179 -4.59 -2.26 2.07
C ASP A 179 -4.73 -2.71 0.59
N ASN A 180 -3.61 -3.04 -0.09
CA ASN A 180 -3.60 -3.61 -1.46
C ASN A 180 -4.23 -5.01 -1.53
N ILE A 181 -4.28 -5.74 -0.42
CA ILE A 181 -4.76 -7.13 -0.39
C ILE A 181 -6.22 -7.22 -0.83
N SER A 182 -7.04 -6.20 -0.53
CA SER A 182 -8.43 -6.15 -0.98
C SER A 182 -8.57 -6.22 -2.50
N ALA A 183 -7.77 -5.46 -3.22
CA ALA A 183 -7.76 -5.45 -4.68
C ALA A 183 -7.15 -6.72 -5.25
N ALA A 184 -6.04 -7.20 -4.67
CA ALA A 184 -5.39 -8.43 -5.11
C ALA A 184 -6.33 -9.65 -4.98
N LEU A 185 -7.02 -9.81 -3.86
CA LEU A 185 -8.01 -10.87 -3.65
C LEU A 185 -9.18 -10.76 -4.64
N ALA A 186 -9.73 -9.54 -4.83
CA ALA A 186 -10.84 -9.33 -5.73
C ALA A 186 -10.48 -9.67 -7.18
N VAL A 187 -9.31 -9.24 -7.65
CA VAL A 187 -8.85 -9.54 -9.00
C VAL A 187 -8.47 -11.01 -9.15
N ALA A 188 -7.79 -11.61 -8.16
CA ALA A 188 -7.45 -13.03 -8.19
C ALA A 188 -8.70 -13.92 -8.35
N GLU A 189 -9.78 -13.64 -7.61
CA GLU A 189 -11.05 -14.36 -7.75
C GLU A 189 -11.64 -14.17 -9.15
N SER A 190 -11.76 -12.92 -9.61
CA SER A 190 -12.45 -12.60 -10.87
C SER A 190 -11.71 -13.16 -12.09
N PHE A 191 -10.39 -13.30 -12.02
CA PHE A 191 -9.55 -13.77 -13.12
C PHE A 191 -9.06 -15.23 -12.94
N GLY A 192 -9.44 -15.90 -11.84
CA GLY A 192 -9.12 -17.29 -11.58
C GLY A 192 -7.63 -17.53 -11.33
N ALA A 193 -6.96 -16.55 -10.69
CA ALA A 193 -5.55 -16.66 -10.36
C ALA A 193 -5.28 -17.74 -9.31
N THR A 194 -4.11 -18.35 -9.38
CA THR A 194 -3.61 -19.32 -8.41
C THR A 194 -3.16 -18.62 -7.12
N GLY A 195 -2.96 -19.39 -6.05
CA GLY A 195 -2.39 -18.86 -4.82
C GLY A 195 -0.98 -18.29 -4.98
N PRO A 196 -0.04 -18.97 -5.70
CA PRO A 196 1.25 -18.41 -6.05
C PRO A 196 1.17 -17.07 -6.77
N GLU A 197 0.28 -16.91 -7.77
CA GLU A 197 0.08 -15.64 -8.47
C GLU A 197 -0.44 -14.55 -7.54
N LEU A 198 -1.38 -14.87 -6.63
CA LEU A 198 -1.86 -13.93 -5.62
C LEU A 198 -0.74 -13.49 -4.67
N ILE A 199 0.08 -14.44 -4.19
CA ILE A 199 1.24 -14.16 -3.32
C ILE A 199 2.21 -13.22 -4.03
N THR A 200 2.54 -13.49 -5.29
CA THR A 200 3.43 -12.67 -6.10
C THR A 200 2.89 -11.24 -6.28
N ALA A 201 1.60 -11.11 -6.56
CA ALA A 201 0.96 -9.80 -6.72
C ALA A 201 0.93 -8.98 -5.42
N ILE A 202 0.69 -9.63 -4.28
CA ILE A 202 0.74 -8.97 -2.97
C ILE A 202 2.18 -8.53 -2.66
N ALA A 203 3.18 -9.39 -2.84
CA ALA A 203 4.60 -9.04 -2.64
C ALA A 203 5.01 -7.87 -3.54
N LEU A 204 4.60 -7.86 -4.82
CA LEU A 204 4.81 -6.75 -5.75
C LEU A 204 4.19 -5.44 -5.24
N ALA A 205 2.95 -5.48 -4.75
CA ALA A 205 2.28 -4.29 -4.23
C ALA A 205 3.03 -3.69 -3.04
N TYR A 206 3.51 -4.54 -2.12
CA TYR A 206 4.34 -4.11 -0.99
C TYR A 206 5.65 -3.49 -1.45
N GLU A 207 6.35 -4.15 -2.38
CA GLU A 207 7.60 -3.64 -2.93
C GLU A 207 7.42 -2.24 -3.52
N VAL A 208 6.44 -2.08 -4.40
CA VAL A 208 6.17 -0.80 -5.07
C VAL A 208 5.80 0.27 -4.06
N GLN A 209 4.80 0.04 -3.21
CA GLN A 209 4.32 1.07 -2.29
C GLN A 209 5.39 1.50 -1.29
N CYS A 210 6.12 0.55 -0.69
CA CYS A 210 7.16 0.87 0.28
C CYS A 210 8.34 1.63 -0.37
N ARG A 211 8.73 1.27 -1.60
CA ARG A 211 9.78 2.00 -2.33
C ARG A 211 9.38 3.44 -2.66
N PHE A 212 8.11 3.69 -3.02
CA PHE A 212 7.61 5.06 -3.16
C PHE A 212 7.67 5.83 -1.84
N CYS A 213 7.32 5.18 -0.73
CA CYS A 213 7.43 5.77 0.62
C CYS A 213 8.88 6.11 0.99
N ASP A 214 9.86 5.29 0.55
CA ASP A 214 11.30 5.56 0.75
C ASP A 214 11.78 6.72 -0.12
N ALA A 215 11.23 6.86 -1.32
CA ALA A 215 11.69 7.85 -2.29
C ALA A 215 11.32 9.27 -1.86
N ALA A 216 10.05 9.53 -1.51
CA ALA A 216 9.60 10.88 -1.21
C ALA A 216 8.45 10.93 -0.19
N SER A 217 8.39 12.04 0.59
CA SER A 217 7.24 12.39 1.41
C SER A 217 6.32 13.34 0.65
N ILE A 218 5.06 12.97 0.47
CA ILE A 218 4.03 13.79 -0.17
C ILE A 218 3.11 14.47 0.85
N ARG A 219 3.07 13.99 2.09
CA ARG A 219 2.24 14.57 3.17
C ARG A 219 2.59 16.03 3.46
N ALA A 220 3.87 16.39 3.41
CA ALA A 220 4.33 17.76 3.60
C ALA A 220 3.83 18.72 2.50
N ARG A 221 3.34 18.17 1.38
CA ARG A 221 2.76 18.92 0.25
C ARG A 221 1.23 18.87 0.22
N GLY A 222 0.59 18.31 1.26
CA GLY A 222 -0.86 18.24 1.37
C GLY A 222 -1.50 17.02 0.68
N TRP A 223 -0.70 16.01 0.30
CA TRP A 223 -1.19 14.78 -0.33
C TRP A 223 -1.19 13.61 0.64
N ASP A 224 -2.17 12.74 0.51
CA ASP A 224 -2.28 11.52 1.31
C ASP A 224 -1.41 10.40 0.72
N HIS A 225 -0.78 9.61 1.58
CA HIS A 225 0.03 8.45 1.22
C HIS A 225 -0.72 7.41 0.36
N VAL A 226 -2.05 7.36 0.41
CA VAL A 226 -2.85 6.46 -0.42
C VAL A 226 -2.69 6.74 -1.92
N THR A 227 -2.17 7.91 -2.29
CA THR A 227 -1.77 8.24 -3.67
C THR A 227 -0.78 7.22 -4.23
N TYR A 228 0.20 6.77 -3.43
CA TYR A 228 1.12 5.69 -3.82
C TYR A 228 0.42 4.34 -3.99
N GLY A 229 -0.68 4.14 -3.25
CA GLY A 229 -1.51 2.94 -3.35
C GLY A 229 -2.17 2.76 -4.72
N ALA A 230 -2.49 3.83 -5.42
CA ALA A 230 -3.06 3.74 -6.77
C ALA A 230 -2.08 3.05 -7.74
N PHE A 231 -0.77 3.35 -7.66
CA PHE A 231 0.25 2.72 -8.49
C PHE A 231 0.50 1.27 -8.10
N SER A 232 0.70 0.99 -6.80
CA SER A 232 0.96 -0.37 -6.32
C SER A 232 -0.19 -1.32 -6.62
N THR A 233 -1.43 -0.85 -6.44
CA THR A 233 -2.63 -1.63 -6.75
C THR A 233 -2.77 -1.87 -8.25
N ALA A 234 -2.55 -0.84 -9.10
CA ALA A 234 -2.65 -1.00 -10.55
C ALA A 234 -1.65 -2.05 -11.08
N LEU A 235 -0.40 -2.05 -10.56
CA LEU A 235 0.64 -3.01 -10.94
C LEU A 235 0.29 -4.43 -10.48
N ALA A 236 -0.13 -4.62 -9.23
CA ALA A 236 -0.55 -5.91 -8.71
C ALA A 236 -1.73 -6.50 -9.50
N CYS A 237 -2.72 -5.66 -9.83
CA CYS A 237 -3.87 -6.07 -10.61
C CYS A 237 -3.50 -6.36 -12.08
N ALA A 238 -2.63 -5.57 -12.70
CA ALA A 238 -2.12 -5.83 -14.04
C ALA A 238 -1.38 -7.19 -14.10
N ARG A 239 -0.57 -7.49 -13.08
CA ARG A 239 0.12 -8.79 -12.93
C ARG A 239 -0.87 -9.95 -12.83
N LEU A 240 -1.92 -9.84 -12.00
CA LEU A 240 -2.97 -10.86 -11.85
C LEU A 240 -3.84 -11.03 -13.11
N MET A 241 -3.96 -9.99 -13.92
CA MET A 241 -4.66 -10.03 -15.20
C MET A 241 -3.75 -10.49 -16.35
N ASN A 242 -2.49 -10.83 -16.09
CA ASN A 242 -1.46 -11.22 -17.07
C ASN A 242 -1.33 -10.21 -18.22
N LEU A 243 -1.27 -8.91 -17.88
CA LEU A 243 -1.05 -7.86 -18.86
C LEU A 243 0.42 -7.86 -19.33
N ASP A 244 0.61 -7.58 -20.62
CA ASP A 244 1.95 -7.31 -21.16
C ASP A 244 2.53 -5.99 -20.62
N PRO A 245 3.84 -5.74 -20.77
CA PRO A 245 4.48 -4.53 -20.24
C PRO A 245 3.84 -3.24 -20.72
N ASP A 246 3.40 -3.18 -21.97
CA ASP A 246 2.79 -2.00 -22.57
C ASP A 246 1.44 -1.66 -21.91
N ARG A 247 0.56 -2.66 -21.75
CA ARG A 247 -0.71 -2.49 -21.05
C ARG A 247 -0.52 -2.22 -19.57
N THR A 248 0.47 -2.86 -18.94
CA THR A 248 0.83 -2.62 -17.54
C THR A 248 1.28 -1.17 -17.35
N ARG A 249 2.10 -0.63 -18.24
CA ARG A 249 2.49 0.78 -18.26
C ARG A 249 1.29 1.72 -18.40
N HIS A 250 0.34 1.39 -19.29
CA HIS A 250 -0.88 2.17 -19.42
C HIS A 250 -1.75 2.13 -18.16
N ALA A 251 -1.83 0.99 -17.46
CA ALA A 251 -2.52 0.90 -16.17
C ALA A 251 -1.90 1.86 -15.13
N VAL A 252 -0.56 1.91 -15.03
CA VAL A 252 0.17 2.85 -14.17
C VAL A 252 -0.10 4.30 -14.56
N ASN A 253 -0.06 4.61 -15.85
CA ASN A 253 -0.29 5.97 -16.34
C ASN A 253 -1.72 6.45 -16.04
N ILE A 254 -2.74 5.59 -16.24
CA ILE A 254 -4.15 5.90 -15.91
C ILE A 254 -4.30 6.09 -14.40
N ALA A 255 -3.71 5.20 -13.59
CA ALA A 255 -3.76 5.29 -12.14
C ALA A 255 -3.17 6.62 -11.61
N GLY A 256 -2.07 7.07 -12.22
CA GLY A 256 -1.39 8.31 -11.82
C GLY A 256 -2.18 9.58 -12.10
N VAL A 257 -2.95 9.61 -13.19
CA VAL A 257 -3.69 10.82 -13.60
C VAL A 257 -4.79 11.19 -12.60
N ALA A 258 -5.49 10.21 -12.05
CA ALA A 258 -6.67 10.45 -11.21
C ALA A 258 -6.54 9.88 -9.79
N GLY A 259 -5.40 9.26 -9.44
CA GLY A 259 -5.22 8.57 -8.16
C GLY A 259 -4.72 9.45 -7.00
N ALA A 260 -4.47 10.74 -7.23
CA ALA A 260 -3.98 11.64 -6.18
C ALA A 260 -5.08 11.97 -5.15
N ALA A 261 -4.78 11.79 -3.87
CA ALA A 261 -5.70 12.01 -2.76
C ALA A 261 -5.20 13.12 -1.81
N MET A 262 -6.11 13.97 -1.35
CA MET A 262 -5.78 15.06 -0.42
C MET A 262 -5.61 14.57 1.02
N ARG A 263 -4.59 15.11 1.71
CA ARG A 263 -4.31 14.83 3.12
C ARG A 263 -5.41 15.34 4.08
N GLN A 264 -6.34 16.17 3.63
CA GLN A 264 -7.44 16.66 4.48
C GLN A 264 -8.20 15.52 5.16
N ALA A 265 -8.19 14.30 4.60
CA ALA A 265 -8.74 13.10 5.22
C ALA A 265 -8.08 12.71 6.56
N ARG A 266 -6.96 13.37 6.96
CA ARG A 266 -6.14 13.02 8.13
C ARG A 266 -5.80 14.21 9.03
N VAL A 267 -6.53 15.31 8.93
CA VAL A 267 -6.29 16.55 9.68
C VAL A 267 -7.56 16.98 10.39
N GLY A 268 -7.43 17.45 11.63
CA GLY A 268 -8.53 17.88 12.47
C GLY A 268 -9.36 16.70 13.02
N GLU A 269 -10.67 16.90 13.15
CA GLU A 269 -11.59 15.83 13.51
C GLU A 269 -11.71 14.83 12.36
N LEU A 270 -11.40 13.56 12.66
CA LEU A 270 -11.38 12.51 11.66
C LEU A 270 -12.77 11.95 11.43
N SER A 271 -13.09 11.69 10.16
CA SER A 271 -14.35 11.08 9.72
C SER A 271 -14.13 9.64 9.25
N HIS A 272 -15.23 8.94 8.95
CA HIS A 272 -15.21 7.61 8.32
C HIS A 272 -14.28 7.54 7.10
N TRP A 273 -14.09 8.67 6.38
CA TRP A 273 -13.26 8.71 5.18
C TRP A 273 -11.79 8.34 5.42
N LYS A 274 -11.27 8.57 6.62
CA LYS A 274 -9.92 8.15 7.01
C LYS A 274 -9.72 6.64 6.82
N GLY A 275 -10.70 5.83 7.18
CA GLY A 275 -10.69 4.37 7.03
C GLY A 275 -11.00 3.88 5.61
N VAL A 276 -11.55 4.73 4.71
CA VAL A 276 -11.95 4.32 3.36
C VAL A 276 -11.10 4.93 2.25
N ALA A 277 -10.19 5.84 2.59
CA ALA A 277 -9.39 6.56 1.59
C ALA A 277 -8.57 5.60 0.71
N PHE A 278 -7.89 4.61 1.31
CA PHE A 278 -7.13 3.64 0.51
C PHE A 278 -8.04 2.72 -0.31
N ALA A 279 -9.19 2.33 0.22
CA ALA A 279 -10.15 1.51 -0.52
C ALA A 279 -10.57 2.18 -1.84
N THR A 280 -10.66 3.53 -1.85
CA THR A 280 -10.90 4.32 -3.06
C THR A 280 -9.69 4.26 -4.01
N ALA A 281 -8.47 4.38 -3.52
CA ALA A 281 -7.25 4.24 -4.32
C ALA A 281 -7.12 2.81 -4.89
N ALA A 282 -7.43 1.78 -4.10
CA ALA A 282 -7.44 0.39 -4.52
C ALA A 282 -8.47 0.16 -5.64
N ARG A 283 -9.71 0.64 -5.46
CA ARG A 283 -10.74 0.63 -6.50
C ARG A 283 -10.25 1.27 -7.79
N HIS A 284 -9.64 2.45 -7.68
CA HIS A 284 -9.10 3.16 -8.83
C HIS A 284 -7.98 2.38 -9.53
N GLY A 285 -7.08 1.76 -8.78
CA GLY A 285 -6.02 0.90 -9.33
C GLY A 285 -6.56 -0.31 -10.09
N VAL A 286 -7.56 -1.01 -9.53
CA VAL A 286 -8.28 -2.11 -10.24
C VAL A 286 -8.92 -1.59 -11.52
N TYR A 287 -9.65 -0.47 -11.46
CA TYR A 287 -10.32 0.12 -12.63
C TYR A 287 -9.32 0.52 -13.71
N SER A 288 -8.18 1.10 -13.33
CA SER A 288 -7.11 1.47 -14.26
C SER A 288 -6.54 0.25 -14.99
N ALA A 289 -6.31 -0.86 -14.28
CA ALA A 289 -5.86 -2.12 -14.89
C ALA A 289 -6.91 -2.71 -15.83
N LEU A 290 -8.21 -2.66 -15.48
CA LEU A 290 -9.30 -3.11 -16.36
C LEU A 290 -9.39 -2.28 -17.65
N LEU A 291 -9.24 -0.96 -17.57
CA LEU A 291 -9.23 -0.07 -18.74
C LEU A 291 -8.04 -0.37 -19.66
N ALA A 292 -6.84 -0.50 -19.09
CA ALA A 292 -5.65 -0.85 -19.86
C ALA A 292 -5.75 -2.24 -20.50
N ARG A 293 -6.31 -3.21 -19.77
CA ARG A 293 -6.62 -4.55 -20.30
C ARG A 293 -7.54 -4.48 -21.52
N ALA A 294 -8.53 -3.59 -21.50
CA ALA A 294 -9.44 -3.37 -22.61
C ALA A 294 -8.81 -2.59 -23.79
N GLY A 295 -7.57 -2.11 -23.65
CA GLY A 295 -6.83 -1.40 -24.70
C GLY A 295 -6.86 0.13 -24.55
N MET A 296 -7.36 0.67 -23.42
CA MET A 296 -7.30 2.11 -23.19
C MET A 296 -5.86 2.54 -22.88
N THR A 297 -5.40 3.60 -23.54
CA THR A 297 -4.07 4.18 -23.32
C THR A 297 -4.11 5.25 -22.25
N GLY A 298 -3.11 5.27 -21.36
CA GLY A 298 -2.89 6.34 -20.39
C GLY A 298 -1.83 7.33 -20.88
N PRO A 299 -1.86 8.59 -20.41
CA PRO A 299 -0.88 9.60 -20.80
C PRO A 299 0.49 9.32 -20.19
N GLY A 300 1.55 9.52 -20.97
CA GLY A 300 2.93 9.37 -20.51
C GLY A 300 3.82 10.50 -21.01
N PRO A 301 4.97 10.70 -20.34
CA PRO A 301 5.44 10.07 -19.10
C PRO A 301 4.71 10.59 -17.86
N ILE A 302 4.10 9.69 -17.06
CA ILE A 302 3.23 10.11 -15.95
C ILE A 302 4.02 10.67 -14.76
N PHE A 303 5.24 10.21 -14.52
CA PHE A 303 6.07 10.67 -13.40
C PHE A 303 6.88 11.90 -13.78
N GLU A 304 7.67 11.85 -14.84
CA GLU A 304 8.68 12.84 -15.23
C GLU A 304 8.12 13.93 -16.16
N GLY A 305 6.90 13.78 -16.64
CA GLY A 305 6.29 14.69 -17.63
C GLY A 305 6.17 16.12 -17.14
N GLN A 306 6.07 17.06 -18.11
CA GLN A 306 5.94 18.50 -17.83
C GLN A 306 4.81 18.83 -16.83
N MET A 307 3.72 18.04 -16.84
CA MET A 307 2.60 18.10 -15.91
C MET A 307 2.45 16.78 -15.16
N GLY A 308 3.55 16.04 -15.00
CA GLY A 308 3.60 14.74 -14.38
C GLY A 308 3.58 14.80 -12.86
N PHE A 309 3.59 13.60 -12.24
CA PHE A 309 3.44 13.39 -10.81
C PHE A 309 4.46 14.17 -9.96
N GLU A 310 5.76 14.09 -10.29
CA GLU A 310 6.81 14.79 -9.54
C GLU A 310 6.58 16.31 -9.57
N LYS A 311 6.22 16.86 -10.72
CA LYS A 311 5.96 18.29 -10.89
C LYS A 311 4.72 18.74 -10.11
N GLN A 312 3.62 17.99 -10.21
CA GLN A 312 2.35 18.34 -9.54
C GLN A 312 2.44 18.25 -8.02
N LEU A 313 3.11 17.22 -7.51
CA LEU A 313 3.25 17.02 -6.06
C LEU A 313 4.47 17.75 -5.46
N GLY A 314 5.32 18.38 -6.30
CA GLY A 314 6.50 19.09 -5.86
C GLY A 314 7.51 18.19 -5.14
N VAL A 315 7.63 16.93 -5.58
CA VAL A 315 8.58 15.95 -5.05
C VAL A 315 9.51 15.45 -6.15
N SER A 316 10.64 14.87 -5.76
CA SER A 316 11.48 14.07 -6.66
C SER A 316 11.51 12.64 -6.17
N LEU A 317 11.30 11.71 -7.09
CA LEU A 317 11.41 10.27 -6.84
C LEU A 317 12.88 9.79 -6.98
N GLY A 318 13.78 10.68 -7.40
CA GLY A 318 15.22 10.40 -7.49
C GLY A 318 15.53 9.20 -8.39
N ASN A 319 16.31 8.26 -7.87
CA ASN A 319 16.70 7.05 -8.59
C ASN A 319 15.76 5.84 -8.30
N LEU A 320 14.50 6.09 -7.99
CA LEU A 320 13.54 5.03 -7.66
C LEU A 320 13.49 3.92 -8.71
N GLY A 321 13.60 4.28 -10.00
CA GLY A 321 13.59 3.31 -11.11
C GLY A 321 14.69 2.25 -11.04
N GLU A 322 15.85 2.54 -10.45
CA GLU A 322 16.92 1.57 -10.27
C GLU A 322 16.53 0.40 -9.36
N LYS A 323 15.54 0.60 -8.49
CA LYS A 323 15.02 -0.45 -7.60
C LYS A 323 14.13 -1.45 -8.33
N PHE A 324 13.69 -1.11 -9.54
CA PHE A 324 12.83 -1.90 -10.41
C PHE A 324 13.54 -2.33 -11.69
N ALA A 325 14.85 -2.56 -11.60
CA ALA A 325 15.66 -3.02 -12.73
C ALA A 325 15.29 -4.45 -13.15
N VAL A 326 15.39 -4.72 -14.47
CA VAL A 326 15.31 -6.07 -15.04
C VAL A 326 16.63 -6.31 -15.79
N PRO A 327 17.36 -7.43 -15.50
CA PRO A 327 16.98 -8.56 -14.62
C PRO A 327 16.79 -8.13 -13.16
N LEU A 328 15.94 -8.90 -12.44
CA LEU A 328 15.53 -8.59 -11.08
C LEU A 328 16.74 -8.44 -10.15
N PRO A 329 16.72 -7.47 -9.21
CA PRO A 329 17.82 -7.27 -8.28
C PRO A 329 18.04 -8.52 -7.41
N THR A 330 19.28 -8.97 -7.31
CA THR A 330 19.68 -10.01 -6.37
C THR A 330 19.90 -9.36 -5.00
N SER A 331 19.24 -9.88 -3.97
CA SER A 331 19.41 -9.47 -2.58
C SER A 331 19.40 -10.70 -1.67
N GLU A 332 19.78 -10.53 -0.40
CA GLU A 332 19.75 -11.62 0.60
C GLU A 332 18.37 -12.30 0.69
N HIS A 333 17.30 -11.53 0.54
CA HIS A 333 15.91 -12.03 0.63
C HIS A 333 15.21 -12.12 -0.74
N GLY A 334 15.95 -12.02 -1.85
CA GLY A 334 15.38 -12.01 -3.20
C GLY A 334 14.64 -10.70 -3.56
N PRO A 335 13.98 -10.66 -4.73
CA PRO A 335 13.14 -9.52 -5.12
C PRO A 335 11.88 -9.41 -4.27
N ALA A 336 11.23 -8.25 -4.31
CA ALA A 336 9.98 -7.94 -3.61
C ALA A 336 10.02 -8.16 -2.08
N ALA A 337 11.16 -7.89 -1.44
CA ALA A 337 11.41 -8.16 -0.02
C ALA A 337 10.98 -7.02 0.93
N MET A 338 10.40 -5.93 0.43
CA MET A 338 9.98 -4.81 1.30
C MET A 338 8.90 -5.18 2.31
N ILE A 339 8.12 -6.22 2.06
CA ILE A 339 7.15 -6.75 3.03
C ILE A 339 7.81 -7.14 4.36
N LEU A 340 9.06 -7.59 4.34
CA LEU A 340 9.84 -7.98 5.52
C LEU A 340 10.16 -6.79 6.44
N LYS A 341 10.05 -5.57 5.94
CA LYS A 341 10.30 -4.32 6.68
C LYS A 341 9.03 -3.68 7.24
N THR A 342 7.87 -4.30 6.98
CA THR A 342 6.58 -3.80 7.48
C THR A 342 6.24 -4.41 8.85
N SER A 343 5.37 -3.75 9.59
CA SER A 343 5.01 -4.11 10.96
C SER A 343 3.53 -4.45 11.06
N ILE A 344 3.16 -5.56 11.72
CA ILE A 344 1.77 -5.88 12.06
C ILE A 344 1.43 -5.18 13.38
N LYS A 345 0.37 -4.38 13.42
CA LYS A 345 -0.07 -3.76 14.67
C LYS A 345 -0.61 -4.80 15.65
N TYR A 346 -0.16 -4.73 16.90
CA TYR A 346 -0.66 -5.61 17.96
C TYR A 346 -1.90 -5.03 18.66
N TRP A 347 -2.04 -3.70 18.68
CA TRP A 347 -3.21 -2.98 19.22
C TRP A 347 -3.93 -2.20 18.11
N PRO A 348 -5.27 -2.07 18.18
CA PRO A 348 -6.09 -1.37 17.18
C PRO A 348 -6.01 0.15 17.34
N ALA A 349 -4.81 0.71 17.16
CA ALA A 349 -4.53 2.13 17.33
C ALA A 349 -3.47 2.60 16.33
N GLU A 350 -3.37 3.91 16.18
CA GLU A 350 -2.37 4.55 15.34
C GLU A 350 -0.95 4.09 15.72
N TYR A 351 -0.07 3.92 14.72
CA TYR A 351 1.17 3.17 14.93
C TYR A 351 2.18 3.83 15.87
N HIS A 352 2.29 5.16 15.86
CA HIS A 352 3.19 5.88 16.75
C HIS A 352 2.82 5.75 18.24
N SER A 353 1.60 5.30 18.54
CA SER A 353 1.15 5.03 19.91
C SER A 353 1.49 3.62 20.41
N GLN A 354 1.85 2.67 19.54
CA GLN A 354 2.03 1.25 19.90
C GLN A 354 3.05 1.06 21.04
N SER A 355 4.17 1.76 21.02
CA SER A 355 5.19 1.68 22.07
C SER A 355 4.75 2.38 23.37
N ALA A 356 3.92 3.44 23.28
CA ALA A 356 3.32 4.06 24.46
C ALA A 356 2.29 3.14 25.13
N ILE A 357 1.48 2.42 24.33
CA ILE A 357 0.57 1.39 24.83
C ILE A 357 1.34 0.32 25.59
N GLU A 358 2.38 -0.25 24.96
CA GLU A 358 3.18 -1.32 25.58
C GLU A 358 3.82 -0.85 26.89
N ALA A 359 4.38 0.36 26.90
CA ALA A 359 4.95 0.98 28.09
C ALA A 359 3.90 1.17 29.20
N ALA A 360 2.73 1.71 28.85
CA ALA A 360 1.63 1.94 29.78
C ALA A 360 1.10 0.62 30.38
N LEU A 361 0.89 -0.40 29.56
CA LEU A 361 0.44 -1.73 30.02
C LEU A 361 1.47 -2.41 30.93
N PHE A 362 2.76 -2.18 30.69
CA PHE A 362 3.80 -2.65 31.59
C PHE A 362 3.71 -1.94 32.95
N LEU A 363 3.66 -0.61 32.98
CA LEU A 363 3.58 0.19 34.19
C LEU A 363 2.28 -0.05 34.97
N ARG A 364 1.16 -0.31 34.26
CA ARG A 364 -0.14 -0.59 34.89
C ARG A 364 -0.06 -1.75 35.90
N LYS A 365 0.81 -2.73 35.67
CA LYS A 365 0.99 -3.88 36.56
C LYS A 365 1.59 -3.50 37.93
N GLU A 366 2.29 -2.38 37.98
CA GLU A 366 2.93 -1.85 39.20
C GLU A 366 2.04 -0.84 39.94
N ILE A 367 0.94 -0.40 39.29
CA ILE A 367 0.00 0.58 39.89
C ILE A 367 -1.16 -0.19 40.52
N THR A 368 -1.19 -0.24 41.85
CA THR A 368 -2.24 -0.93 42.60
C THR A 368 -3.57 -0.16 42.63
N ASP A 369 -3.49 1.18 42.67
CA ASP A 369 -4.63 2.09 42.70
C ASP A 369 -4.38 3.29 41.78
N LEU A 370 -5.27 3.48 40.81
CA LEU A 370 -5.19 4.60 39.85
C LEU A 370 -5.42 5.97 40.50
N ALA A 371 -6.14 6.04 41.63
CA ALA A 371 -6.33 7.28 42.37
C ALA A 371 -5.00 7.87 42.91
N ARG A 372 -3.98 7.05 42.99
CA ARG A 372 -2.62 7.46 43.42
C ARG A 372 -1.78 8.10 42.31
N VAL A 373 -2.26 8.08 41.05
CA VAL A 373 -1.56 8.70 39.91
C VAL A 373 -1.73 10.21 39.95
N LYS A 374 -0.64 10.94 40.12
CA LYS A 374 -0.60 12.42 40.11
C LYS A 374 -0.44 12.98 38.71
N SER A 375 0.47 12.39 37.95
CA SER A 375 0.74 12.83 36.58
C SER A 375 1.26 11.68 35.71
N VAL A 376 0.95 11.75 34.40
CA VAL A 376 1.50 10.90 33.38
C VAL A 376 2.20 11.78 32.33
N THR A 377 3.48 11.52 32.08
CA THR A 377 4.22 12.22 31.03
C THR A 377 4.62 11.23 29.95
N ILE A 378 4.24 11.52 28.70
CA ILE A 378 4.60 10.74 27.52
C ILE A 378 5.67 11.53 26.75
N GLU A 379 6.89 11.03 26.71
CA GLU A 379 7.92 11.57 25.83
C GLU A 379 7.91 10.81 24.51
N SER A 380 7.83 11.54 23.40
CA SER A 380 7.68 10.97 22.07
C SER A 380 8.50 11.74 21.03
N HIS A 381 8.69 11.11 19.87
CA HIS A 381 9.34 11.72 18.72
C HIS A 381 8.41 12.72 18.00
N ASP A 382 8.99 13.62 17.22
CA ASP A 382 8.28 14.75 16.58
C ASP A 382 7.07 14.31 15.76
N ALA A 383 7.22 13.25 14.94
CA ALA A 383 6.12 12.77 14.10
C ALA A 383 4.90 12.31 14.90
N ALA A 384 5.10 11.62 16.06
CA ALA A 384 4.00 11.22 16.92
C ALA A 384 3.28 12.43 17.53
N VAL A 385 4.07 13.39 18.05
CA VAL A 385 3.50 14.61 18.65
C VAL A 385 2.70 15.40 17.62
N GLU A 386 3.21 15.55 16.40
CA GLU A 386 2.53 16.28 15.32
C GLU A 386 1.25 15.60 14.83
N ILE A 387 1.26 14.26 14.71
CA ILE A 387 0.15 13.52 14.10
C ILE A 387 -0.95 13.20 15.12
N ILE A 388 -0.57 12.80 16.34
CA ILE A 388 -1.51 12.23 17.31
C ILE A 388 -1.44 12.87 18.72
N GLY A 389 -0.60 13.90 18.95
CA GLY A 389 -0.37 14.45 20.30
C GLY A 389 -0.63 15.94 20.48
N SER A 390 -0.68 16.75 19.40
CA SER A 390 -0.70 18.23 19.52
C SER A 390 -2.04 18.89 19.22
N GLU A 391 -2.88 18.30 18.34
CA GLU A 391 -4.16 18.90 17.95
C GLU A 391 -5.17 18.83 19.10
N PRO A 392 -6.01 19.88 19.34
CA PRO A 392 -7.00 19.92 20.43
C PRO A 392 -7.95 18.73 20.43
N GLU A 393 -8.35 18.24 19.25
CA GLU A 393 -9.28 17.13 19.08
C GLU A 393 -8.70 15.82 19.62
N LYS A 394 -7.36 15.68 19.66
CA LYS A 394 -6.70 14.50 20.23
C LYS A 394 -6.80 14.44 21.76
N TRP A 395 -7.03 15.58 22.41
CA TRP A 395 -7.22 15.67 23.86
C TRP A 395 -8.67 15.47 24.29
N LYS A 396 -9.61 15.56 23.34
CA LYS A 396 -11.04 15.33 23.58
C LYS A 396 -11.69 14.67 22.36
N PRO A 397 -11.35 13.40 22.07
CA PRO A 397 -11.89 12.73 20.89
C PRO A 397 -13.41 12.54 21.02
N ASN A 398 -14.14 12.85 19.92
CA ASN A 398 -15.60 12.70 19.81
C ASN A 398 -16.00 11.64 18.78
N THR A 399 -15.02 11.08 18.06
CA THR A 399 -15.21 10.01 17.08
C THR A 399 -14.24 8.88 17.37
N ARG A 400 -14.58 7.66 16.95
CA ARG A 400 -13.70 6.51 17.04
C ARG A 400 -12.37 6.78 16.35
N GLU A 401 -12.43 7.33 15.13
CA GLU A 401 -11.26 7.61 14.29
C GLU A 401 -10.33 8.66 14.92
N THR A 402 -10.86 9.57 15.74
CA THR A 402 -10.05 10.52 16.50
C THR A 402 -9.47 9.87 17.75
N ALA A 403 -10.27 9.02 18.44
CA ALA A 403 -9.83 8.32 19.65
C ALA A 403 -8.66 7.35 19.38
N ASP A 404 -8.73 6.54 18.31
CA ASP A 404 -7.65 5.62 17.92
C ASP A 404 -6.41 6.34 17.35
N HIS A 405 -6.48 7.67 17.17
CA HIS A 405 -5.42 8.58 16.74
C HIS A 405 -5.09 9.63 17.80
N SER A 406 -5.30 9.33 19.07
CA SER A 406 -4.99 10.22 20.21
C SER A 406 -3.95 9.60 21.12
N LEU A 407 -2.71 10.05 21.07
CA LEU A 407 -1.63 9.56 21.95
C LEU A 407 -1.98 9.72 23.44
N PRO A 408 -2.50 10.88 23.92
CA PRO A 408 -2.90 11.03 25.31
C PRO A 408 -4.03 10.08 25.70
N TYR A 409 -5.09 9.98 24.88
CA TYR A 409 -6.23 9.10 25.17
C TYR A 409 -5.80 7.61 25.20
N ILE A 410 -5.09 7.15 24.17
CA ILE A 410 -4.67 5.76 24.04
C ILE A 410 -3.77 5.35 25.22
N THR A 411 -2.84 6.22 25.64
CA THR A 411 -1.96 5.93 26.79
C THR A 411 -2.75 5.93 28.10
N ALA A 412 -3.67 6.88 28.28
CA ALA A 412 -4.55 6.93 29.45
C ALA A 412 -5.41 5.68 29.58
N ILE A 413 -6.07 5.25 28.48
CA ILE A 413 -6.93 4.09 28.49
C ILE A 413 -6.17 2.79 28.74
N ALA A 414 -4.93 2.67 28.25
CA ALA A 414 -4.04 1.55 28.56
C ALA A 414 -3.73 1.47 30.05
N LEU A 415 -3.51 2.61 30.71
CA LEU A 415 -3.30 2.67 32.16
C LEU A 415 -4.59 2.39 32.94
N ILE A 416 -5.73 2.89 32.50
CA ILE A 416 -7.01 2.73 33.21
C ILE A 416 -7.49 1.29 33.11
N ASP A 417 -7.61 0.75 31.91
CA ASP A 417 -8.23 -0.54 31.64
C ASP A 417 -7.25 -1.73 31.75
N GLY A 418 -5.96 -1.49 31.61
CA GLY A 418 -4.94 -2.56 31.58
C GLY A 418 -5.00 -3.41 30.32
N ASP A 419 -5.71 -2.94 29.28
CA ASP A 419 -5.82 -3.55 27.97
C ASP A 419 -6.21 -2.50 26.92
N VAL A 420 -5.91 -2.76 25.63
CA VAL A 420 -6.32 -1.93 24.50
C VAL A 420 -6.85 -2.83 23.40
N THR A 421 -8.17 -2.82 23.24
CA THR A 421 -8.90 -3.55 22.20
C THR A 421 -9.85 -2.60 21.48
N ASN A 422 -10.65 -3.08 20.54
CA ASN A 422 -11.65 -2.25 19.87
C ASN A 422 -12.70 -1.64 20.85
N LYS A 423 -12.94 -2.27 22.00
CA LYS A 423 -13.87 -1.79 23.02
C LYS A 423 -13.47 -0.43 23.61
N GLN A 424 -12.18 -0.14 23.68
CA GLN A 424 -11.66 1.11 24.20
C GLN A 424 -11.96 2.31 23.27
N PHE A 425 -12.40 2.05 22.04
CA PHE A 425 -12.72 3.05 21.03
C PHE A 425 -14.21 3.13 20.72
N GLU A 426 -15.06 2.49 21.54
CA GLU A 426 -16.53 2.66 21.46
C GLU A 426 -16.97 4.00 22.09
N PRO A 427 -18.09 4.60 21.61
CA PRO A 427 -18.57 5.91 22.07
C PRO A 427 -18.71 6.03 23.58
N GLU A 428 -19.20 4.99 24.25
CA GLU A 428 -19.41 4.96 25.68
C GLU A 428 -18.10 5.09 26.46
N ARG A 429 -17.00 4.57 25.87
CA ARG A 429 -15.69 4.57 26.55
C ARG A 429 -14.96 5.89 26.40
N PHE A 430 -14.86 6.45 25.21
CA PHE A 430 -14.23 7.76 25.04
C PHE A 430 -15.08 8.95 25.53
N ALA A 431 -16.36 8.74 25.78
CA ALA A 431 -17.23 9.73 26.41
C ALA A 431 -17.27 9.62 27.96
N ASP A 432 -16.60 8.64 28.57
CA ASP A 432 -16.63 8.38 30.00
C ASP A 432 -15.96 9.55 30.79
N PRO A 433 -16.70 10.19 31.74
CA PRO A 433 -16.14 11.27 32.57
C PRO A 433 -14.94 10.87 33.42
N GLN A 434 -14.75 9.58 33.74
CA GLN A 434 -13.57 9.11 34.48
C GLN A 434 -12.33 9.17 33.61
N VAL A 435 -12.44 8.84 32.33
CA VAL A 435 -11.35 8.96 31.35
C VAL A 435 -10.96 10.43 31.18
N TRP A 436 -11.95 11.34 31.10
CA TRP A 436 -11.67 12.78 30.99
C TRP A 436 -10.88 13.31 32.17
N ARG A 437 -11.27 12.96 33.39
CA ARG A 437 -10.55 13.37 34.61
C ARG A 437 -9.13 12.83 34.64
N PHE A 438 -8.93 11.60 34.18
CA PHE A 438 -7.57 11.02 34.12
C PHE A 438 -6.71 11.72 33.05
N LEU A 439 -7.29 12.10 31.91
CA LEU A 439 -6.62 12.83 30.85
C LEU A 439 -6.06 14.19 31.30
N GLU A 440 -6.69 14.84 32.29
CA GLU A 440 -6.15 16.09 32.88
C GLU A 440 -4.79 15.89 33.54
N THR A 441 -4.42 14.67 33.93
CA THR A 441 -3.11 14.34 34.50
C THR A 441 -2.05 14.06 33.44
N VAL A 442 -2.44 13.89 32.15
CA VAL A 442 -1.55 13.48 31.07
C VAL A 442 -0.86 14.68 30.41
N LYS A 443 0.41 14.51 30.06
CA LYS A 443 1.21 15.48 29.30
C LYS A 443 1.97 14.76 28.19
N VAL A 444 2.05 15.37 27.02
CA VAL A 444 2.86 14.89 25.90
C VAL A 444 4.02 15.86 25.68
N LYS A 445 5.24 15.34 25.59
CA LYS A 445 6.46 16.13 25.39
C LYS A 445 7.26 15.58 24.22
N ARG A 446 7.85 16.48 23.44
CA ARG A 446 8.85 16.13 22.43
C ARG A 446 10.15 15.69 23.09
N ASN A 447 10.77 14.65 22.54
CA ASN A 447 12.09 14.21 22.95
C ASN A 447 12.99 14.09 21.71
N ALA A 448 14.06 14.91 21.67
CA ALA A 448 14.97 14.99 20.53
C ALA A 448 15.75 13.69 20.28
N GLU A 449 16.08 12.92 21.34
CA GLU A 449 16.76 11.63 21.19
C GLU A 449 15.85 10.60 20.50
N LEU A 450 14.55 10.61 20.86
CA LEU A 450 13.57 9.74 20.21
C LEU A 450 13.32 10.16 18.75
N SER A 451 13.35 11.45 18.47
CA SER A 451 13.22 11.98 17.10
C SER A 451 14.42 11.58 16.22
N ALA A 452 15.62 11.55 16.79
CA ALA A 452 16.85 11.21 16.05
C ALA A 452 16.90 9.75 15.58
N ILE A 453 16.21 8.83 16.26
CA ILE A 453 16.16 7.41 15.90
C ILE A 453 14.92 7.03 15.05
N TYR A 454 13.99 7.97 14.85
CA TYR A 454 12.85 7.76 13.97
C TYR A 454 13.27 7.90 12.49
N PRO A 455 12.77 7.08 11.53
CA PRO A 455 11.74 6.04 11.68
C PRO A 455 12.27 4.63 12.01
N ASP A 456 13.56 4.46 12.26
CA ASP A 456 14.18 3.15 12.53
C ASP A 456 13.66 2.51 13.83
N ALA A 457 13.36 3.34 14.83
CA ALA A 457 12.62 3.00 16.02
C ALA A 457 11.42 3.94 16.20
N VAL A 458 10.32 3.43 16.77
CA VAL A 458 9.10 4.17 17.06
C VAL A 458 8.95 4.29 18.58
N ALA A 459 9.94 4.98 19.16
CA ALA A 459 10.16 4.97 20.59
C ALA A 459 9.23 5.93 21.34
N ASN A 460 8.72 5.48 22.49
CA ASN A 460 8.07 6.30 23.49
C ASN A 460 8.62 5.99 24.88
N ILE A 461 8.61 7.00 25.77
CA ILE A 461 8.89 6.85 27.19
C ILE A 461 7.65 7.30 27.94
N VAL A 462 7.12 6.45 28.82
CA VAL A 462 6.00 6.81 29.70
C VAL A 462 6.51 6.89 31.14
N HIS A 463 6.22 8.03 31.77
CA HIS A 463 6.50 8.29 33.20
C HIS A 463 5.17 8.41 33.93
N VAL A 464 5.05 7.75 35.08
CA VAL A 464 3.89 7.87 35.98
C VAL A 464 4.39 8.28 37.35
N ASP A 465 4.02 9.49 37.80
CA ASP A 465 4.30 9.98 39.13
C ASP A 465 3.17 9.61 40.09
N LEU A 466 3.49 9.00 41.21
CA LEU A 466 2.55 8.60 42.25
C LEU A 466 2.51 9.60 43.40
N ASP A 467 1.46 9.56 44.23
CA ASP A 467 1.24 10.43 45.37
C ASP A 467 2.25 10.21 46.51
N ASP A 468 2.84 9.01 46.58
CA ASP A 468 3.88 8.65 47.56
C ASP A 468 5.30 9.07 47.15
N GLY A 469 5.44 9.80 46.03
CA GLY A 469 6.72 10.29 45.52
C GLY A 469 7.47 9.31 44.63
N ARG A 470 6.99 8.09 44.42
CA ARG A 470 7.55 7.16 43.40
C ARG A 470 7.27 7.65 42.00
N GLN A 471 8.27 7.51 41.13
CA GLN A 471 8.14 7.66 39.69
C GLN A 471 8.39 6.32 39.01
N LEU A 472 7.41 5.85 38.28
CA LEU A 472 7.53 4.66 37.44
C LEU A 472 7.86 5.11 36.00
N THR A 473 8.81 4.45 35.36
CA THR A 473 9.25 4.82 34.01
C THR A 473 9.45 3.59 33.15
N ARG A 474 8.96 3.65 31.91
CA ARG A 474 9.18 2.60 30.89
C ARG A 474 9.45 3.20 29.52
N ARG A 475 10.54 2.79 28.88
CA ARG A 475 10.89 3.06 27.49
C ARG A 475 10.65 1.82 26.66
N VAL A 476 10.06 1.99 25.46
CA VAL A 476 9.89 0.96 24.44
C VAL A 476 10.30 1.55 23.09
N ASP A 477 11.31 0.97 22.46
CA ASP A 477 11.83 1.42 21.15
C ASP A 477 11.16 0.68 19.99
N TYR A 478 10.95 -0.62 20.13
CA TYR A 478 10.37 -1.50 19.12
C TYR A 478 9.16 -2.22 19.73
N PRO A 479 7.95 -1.68 19.57
CA PRO A 479 6.75 -2.30 20.14
C PRO A 479 6.50 -3.67 19.52
N LEU A 480 5.74 -4.49 20.21
CA LEU A 480 5.34 -5.82 19.74
C LEU A 480 4.65 -5.71 18.39
N GLY A 481 5.12 -6.48 17.41
CA GLY A 481 4.69 -6.43 16.01
C GLY A 481 5.53 -5.53 15.10
N HIS A 482 6.47 -4.76 15.66
CA HIS A 482 7.46 -4.03 14.87
C HIS A 482 8.33 -4.98 14.02
N ALA A 483 8.81 -4.55 12.85
CA ALA A 483 9.65 -5.36 11.96
C ALA A 483 10.89 -5.96 12.68
N LYS A 484 11.43 -5.27 13.69
CA LYS A 484 12.53 -5.72 14.55
C LYS A 484 12.08 -6.46 15.82
N ASN A 485 10.78 -6.54 16.10
CA ASN A 485 10.17 -7.26 17.23
C ASN A 485 8.88 -7.94 16.74
N ARG A 486 9.04 -8.86 15.79
CA ARG A 486 7.94 -9.47 15.04
C ARG A 486 7.04 -10.33 15.92
N LEU A 487 5.75 -10.30 15.65
CA LEU A 487 4.80 -11.27 16.19
C LEU A 487 5.20 -12.69 15.75
N LYS A 488 5.03 -13.66 16.62
CA LYS A 488 5.04 -15.08 16.25
C LYS A 488 3.78 -15.40 15.44
N ASP A 489 3.80 -16.47 14.66
CA ASP A 489 2.61 -16.91 13.91
C ASP A 489 1.41 -17.14 14.82
N SER A 490 1.64 -17.77 15.99
CA SER A 490 0.61 -17.97 17.01
C SER A 490 -0.01 -16.67 17.54
N GLU A 491 0.72 -15.56 17.52
CA GLU A 491 0.22 -14.24 17.94
C GLU A 491 -0.62 -13.60 16.83
N VAL A 492 -0.22 -13.76 15.56
CA VAL A 492 -1.03 -13.34 14.40
C VAL A 492 -2.34 -14.14 14.36
N GLU A 493 -2.28 -15.45 14.54
CA GLU A 493 -3.46 -16.29 14.62
C GLU A 493 -4.35 -15.93 15.83
N LYS A 494 -3.75 -15.67 17.00
CA LYS A 494 -4.50 -15.23 18.19
C LYS A 494 -5.27 -13.94 17.92
N LYS A 495 -4.65 -12.96 17.27
CA LYS A 495 -5.30 -11.71 16.84
C LYS A 495 -6.46 -12.00 15.89
N PHE A 496 -6.25 -12.84 14.87
CA PHE A 496 -7.28 -13.28 13.94
C PHE A 496 -8.47 -13.92 14.67
N PHE A 497 -8.21 -14.89 15.55
CA PHE A 497 -9.28 -15.57 16.30
C PHE A 497 -10.04 -14.62 17.23
N ALA A 498 -9.37 -13.68 17.88
CA ALA A 498 -10.01 -12.68 18.72
C ALA A 498 -11.02 -11.82 17.93
N LEU A 499 -10.69 -11.49 16.67
CA LEU A 499 -11.55 -10.70 15.81
C LEU A 499 -12.68 -11.49 15.15
N VAL A 500 -12.43 -12.75 14.78
CA VAL A 500 -13.28 -13.51 13.86
C VAL A 500 -14.16 -14.54 14.58
N SER A 501 -13.59 -15.25 15.57
CA SER A 501 -14.30 -16.36 16.24
C SER A 501 -15.60 -15.96 16.95
N PRO A 502 -15.74 -14.74 17.52
CA PRO A 502 -17.02 -14.33 18.13
C PRO A 502 -18.18 -14.28 17.13
N THR A 503 -17.89 -14.17 15.83
CA THR A 503 -18.93 -14.03 14.79
C THR A 503 -19.20 -15.34 14.06
N ILE A 504 -18.15 -16.12 13.70
CA ILE A 504 -18.33 -17.32 12.87
C ILE A 504 -17.97 -18.64 13.58
N GLY A 505 -17.54 -18.59 14.84
CA GLY A 505 -17.10 -19.74 15.61
C GLY A 505 -15.62 -20.12 15.37
N GLN A 506 -15.04 -20.83 16.34
CA GLN A 506 -13.61 -21.16 16.35
C GLN A 506 -13.21 -22.12 15.22
N GLU A 507 -14.04 -23.11 14.91
CA GLU A 507 -13.75 -24.12 13.90
C GLU A 507 -13.66 -23.50 12.49
N ARG A 508 -14.63 -22.69 12.12
CA ARG A 508 -14.62 -21.99 10.82
C ARG A 508 -13.48 -20.99 10.72
N ALA A 509 -13.21 -20.27 11.80
CA ALA A 509 -12.07 -19.36 11.87
C ALA A 509 -10.75 -20.12 11.66
N ARG A 510 -10.59 -21.32 12.25
CA ARG A 510 -9.42 -22.18 12.02
C ARG A 510 -9.33 -22.60 10.55
N GLY A 511 -10.44 -23.02 9.95
CA GLY A 511 -10.47 -23.41 8.53
C GLY A 511 -9.98 -22.29 7.58
N ILE A 512 -10.28 -21.02 7.86
CA ILE A 512 -9.76 -19.89 7.09
C ILE A 512 -8.24 -19.78 7.23
N VAL A 513 -7.72 -19.85 8.45
CA VAL A 513 -6.28 -19.79 8.72
C VAL A 513 -5.54 -20.92 8.02
N ASP A 514 -6.05 -22.14 8.09
CA ASP A 514 -5.46 -23.32 7.46
C ASP A 514 -5.40 -23.19 5.92
N LEU A 515 -6.44 -22.59 5.30
CA LEU A 515 -6.46 -22.30 3.87
C LEU A 515 -5.41 -21.25 3.49
N VAL A 516 -5.22 -20.21 4.30
CA VAL A 516 -4.20 -19.18 4.03
C VAL A 516 -2.79 -19.75 4.20
N TRP A 517 -2.55 -20.60 5.19
CA TRP A 517 -1.23 -21.25 5.35
C TRP A 517 -0.87 -22.15 4.16
N LYS A 518 -1.85 -22.67 3.42
CA LYS A 518 -1.68 -23.48 2.21
C LYS A 518 -1.88 -22.68 0.91
N LEU A 519 -1.84 -21.35 0.97
CA LEU A 519 -2.16 -20.51 -0.17
C LEU A 519 -1.19 -20.72 -1.35
N ASP A 520 0.08 -21.01 -1.10
CA ASP A 520 1.10 -21.32 -2.12
C ASP A 520 0.83 -22.64 -2.88
N GLU A 521 -0.01 -23.52 -2.35
CA GLU A 521 -0.44 -24.77 -3.00
C GLU A 521 -1.79 -24.63 -3.74
N ALA A 522 -2.47 -23.48 -3.55
CA ALA A 522 -3.84 -23.30 -4.04
C ALA A 522 -3.89 -23.07 -5.56
N LYS A 523 -4.68 -23.91 -6.25
CA LYS A 523 -4.90 -23.80 -7.70
C LYS A 523 -5.77 -22.60 -8.09
N ASN A 524 -6.56 -22.08 -7.17
CA ASN A 524 -7.33 -20.85 -7.24
C ASN A 524 -7.67 -20.38 -5.83
N VAL A 525 -8.26 -19.20 -5.70
CA VAL A 525 -8.63 -18.61 -4.42
C VAL A 525 -10.07 -18.94 -3.97
N ASP A 526 -10.84 -19.69 -4.74
CA ASP A 526 -12.28 -19.92 -4.52
C ASP A 526 -12.56 -20.54 -3.14
N GLY A 527 -11.72 -21.49 -2.70
CA GLY A 527 -11.85 -22.13 -1.38
C GLY A 527 -11.74 -21.13 -0.23
N LEU A 528 -10.78 -20.22 -0.30
CA LEU A 528 -10.59 -19.15 0.68
C LEU A 528 -11.74 -18.16 0.66
N ILE A 529 -12.13 -17.71 -0.55
CA ILE A 529 -13.24 -16.77 -0.72
C ILE A 529 -14.56 -17.34 -0.19
N LYS A 530 -14.82 -18.63 -0.42
CA LYS A 530 -15.99 -19.31 0.13
C LYS A 530 -15.94 -19.41 1.66
N ALA A 531 -14.78 -19.68 2.24
CA ALA A 531 -14.62 -19.82 3.68
C ALA A 531 -14.90 -18.51 4.45
N VAL A 532 -14.67 -17.33 3.84
CA VAL A 532 -14.93 -16.03 4.44
C VAL A 532 -16.40 -15.56 4.34
N ASP A 533 -17.33 -16.33 3.76
CA ASP A 533 -18.77 -16.05 3.78
C ASP A 533 -19.34 -16.25 5.20
N MET A 534 -19.77 -15.18 5.86
CA MET A 534 -20.27 -15.21 7.25
C MET A 534 -21.66 -15.85 7.39
N LYS A 535 -22.40 -16.05 6.28
CA LYS A 535 -23.77 -16.61 6.28
C LYS A 535 -23.80 -18.12 6.08
N GLN A 536 -22.68 -18.76 5.72
CA GLN A 536 -22.63 -20.22 5.65
C GLN A 536 -22.77 -20.81 7.09
N LYS A 537 -23.76 -21.69 7.24
CA LYS A 537 -23.96 -22.47 8.49
C LYS A 537 -23.00 -23.64 8.58
#